data_9067126c2a157fe0da068b3c74f525e2
#
_entry.id   9067126c2a157fe0da068b3c74f525e2
#
_cell.length_a   1.000
_cell.length_b   1.000
_cell.length_c   1.000
_cell.angle_alpha   90.00
_cell.angle_beta   90.00
_cell.angle_gamma   90.00
#
_symmetry.space_group_name_H-M   'P 1'
#
loop_
_entity.id
_entity.type
_entity.pdbx_description
1 polymer ?
#
loop_
_entity_poly.entity_id
_entity_poly.type
_entity_poly.pdbx_seq_one_letter_code
_entity_poly.pdbx_strand_id
1 'polypeptide(L)'
;MREIKFTAGLGFGYSLKNQPAKTYPLITWDDLIEALSDGTLPTVSEKSAGWWIIPSEYNSHQARSHAVQEESGQYNALVGDIDSGSIERHALDEALAAVAGNCERLIFTTASSTKDALRWRFLIPTAETLAGLDWARAQTALFEILAQQHGLPMDLSARRAGQVSFLPNVLEAAKADFDHLHTEGEFFDLSTIKPMMAMVAARGTGLPKRNLEPAFKETDRRPGPSLQVIDGKLSFDLAAAKAEQSQSTLIAEFNRATPLIDVLAWAGYEQNPDNPNEWRSPHQTSGSFATLVRQKADGTLGWSSMSESDAAAGVGNTLSTNCAAHGDAFDIWVAFDPLNNGDSNRGLSRLKRIRGTNK
;
A
#
# COMPACT_ATOMS: atom_id res chain seq x y z
N MET A 1 -15.21 -27.34 4.84
CA MET A 1 -14.84 -25.96 5.26
C MET A 1 -15.07 -25.03 4.07
N ARG A 2 -15.49 -23.77 4.26
CA ARG A 2 -15.66 -22.83 3.15
C ARG A 2 -14.30 -22.48 2.57
N GLU A 3 -14.15 -22.53 1.24
CA GLU A 3 -12.93 -22.04 0.58
C GLU A 3 -12.83 -20.52 0.70
N ILE A 4 -11.72 -20.04 1.23
CA ILE A 4 -11.44 -18.61 1.40
C ILE A 4 -10.53 -18.13 0.28
N LYS A 5 -10.95 -17.08 -0.42
CA LYS A 5 -10.22 -16.49 -1.55
C LYS A 5 -9.91 -15.02 -1.31
N PHE A 6 -8.77 -14.59 -1.82
CA PHE A 6 -8.28 -13.22 -1.77
C PHE A 6 -7.89 -12.75 -3.16
N THR A 7 -8.25 -11.53 -3.49
CA THR A 7 -7.71 -10.84 -4.66
C THR A 7 -6.22 -10.57 -4.44
N ALA A 8 -5.39 -10.93 -5.39
CA ALA A 8 -3.94 -10.85 -5.26
C ALA A 8 -3.28 -10.09 -6.41
N GLY A 9 -2.04 -9.65 -6.19
CA GLY A 9 -1.19 -9.05 -7.21
C GLY A 9 0.27 -9.03 -6.80
N LEU A 10 1.13 -8.85 -7.78
CA LEU A 10 2.58 -8.77 -7.61
C LEU A 10 3.06 -7.35 -7.90
N GLY A 11 3.83 -6.78 -6.97
CA GLY A 11 4.33 -5.42 -7.07
C GLY A 11 3.27 -4.36 -6.75
N PHE A 12 3.65 -3.32 -6.01
CA PHE A 12 2.73 -2.26 -5.61
C PHE A 12 2.14 -1.49 -6.80
N GLY A 13 2.92 -1.34 -7.88
CA GLY A 13 2.49 -0.67 -9.11
C GLY A 13 1.52 -1.46 -9.99
N TYR A 14 1.31 -2.77 -9.72
CA TYR A 14 0.43 -3.59 -10.52
C TYR A 14 -1.03 -3.14 -10.43
N SER A 15 -1.60 -2.72 -11.54
CA SER A 15 -2.99 -2.25 -11.62
C SER A 15 -3.64 -2.63 -12.93
N LEU A 16 -4.86 -3.17 -12.85
CA LEU A 16 -5.70 -3.52 -14.00
C LEU A 16 -6.76 -2.45 -14.31
N LYS A 17 -6.74 -1.30 -13.63
CA LYS A 17 -7.78 -0.26 -13.72
C LYS A 17 -8.20 0.07 -15.15
N ASN A 18 -7.24 0.09 -16.08
CA ASN A 18 -7.48 0.41 -17.50
C ASN A 18 -7.61 -0.83 -18.39
N GLN A 19 -7.90 -2.00 -17.83
CA GLN A 19 -8.02 -3.28 -18.52
C GLN A 19 -9.35 -3.98 -18.16
N PRO A 20 -10.51 -3.44 -18.57
CA PRO A 20 -11.83 -3.90 -18.10
C PRO A 20 -12.14 -5.37 -18.40
N ALA A 21 -11.46 -5.95 -19.39
CA ALA A 21 -11.61 -7.37 -19.74
C ALA A 21 -10.79 -8.32 -18.84
N LYS A 22 -9.96 -7.78 -17.92
CA LYS A 22 -9.11 -8.59 -17.06
C LYS A 22 -9.59 -8.54 -15.61
N THR A 23 -9.29 -9.61 -14.88
CA THR A 23 -9.49 -9.72 -13.44
C THR A 23 -8.16 -9.94 -12.75
N TYR A 24 -8.07 -9.51 -11.51
CA TYR A 24 -6.94 -9.87 -10.65
C TYR A 24 -6.97 -11.37 -10.36
N PRO A 25 -5.81 -12.02 -10.17
CA PRO A 25 -5.77 -13.39 -9.71
C PRO A 25 -6.39 -13.54 -8.33
N LEU A 26 -6.89 -14.71 -8.05
CA LEU A 26 -7.31 -15.12 -6.71
C LEU A 26 -6.29 -16.13 -6.18
N ILE A 27 -5.95 -15.99 -4.90
CA ILE A 27 -5.25 -17.02 -4.13
C ILE A 27 -6.15 -17.49 -3.00
N THR A 28 -5.99 -18.72 -2.57
CA THR A 28 -6.73 -19.26 -1.44
C THR A 28 -5.97 -19.07 -0.13
N TRP A 29 -6.68 -19.23 0.98
CA TRP A 29 -6.06 -19.31 2.30
C TRP A 29 -5.10 -20.51 2.38
N ASP A 30 -5.52 -21.64 1.85
CA ASP A 30 -4.73 -22.88 1.87
C ASP A 30 -3.44 -22.72 1.06
N ASP A 31 -3.47 -22.07 -0.13
CA ASP A 31 -2.25 -21.75 -0.91
C ASP A 31 -1.26 -20.91 -0.09
N LEU A 32 -1.77 -19.95 0.71
CA LEU A 32 -0.92 -19.10 1.54
C LEU A 32 -0.27 -19.91 2.68
N ILE A 33 -1.04 -20.76 3.36
CA ILE A 33 -0.54 -21.60 4.45
C ILE A 33 0.44 -22.67 3.93
N GLU A 34 0.16 -23.28 2.78
CA GLU A 34 1.07 -24.22 2.13
C GLU A 34 2.41 -23.55 1.81
N ALA A 35 2.39 -22.36 1.19
CA ALA A 35 3.60 -21.62 0.84
C ALA A 35 4.47 -21.24 2.07
N LEU A 36 3.82 -20.98 3.21
CA LEU A 36 4.52 -20.75 4.49
C LEU A 36 5.16 -22.03 5.02
N SER A 37 4.40 -23.13 5.02
CA SER A 37 4.83 -24.44 5.56
C SER A 37 5.98 -25.04 4.75
N ASP A 38 5.91 -24.94 3.43
CA ASP A 38 6.93 -25.46 2.51
C ASP A 38 8.17 -24.58 2.38
N GLY A 39 8.15 -23.39 2.98
CA GLY A 39 9.24 -22.41 2.85
C GLY A 39 9.41 -21.87 1.43
N THR A 40 8.35 -21.94 0.60
CA THR A 40 8.35 -21.48 -0.79
C THR A 40 7.95 -20.00 -0.94
N LEU A 41 7.89 -19.28 0.19
CA LEU A 41 7.63 -17.85 0.16
C LEU A 41 8.59 -17.10 -0.75
N PRO A 42 8.07 -16.17 -1.55
CA PRO A 42 8.91 -15.44 -2.48
C PRO A 42 9.90 -14.55 -1.73
N THR A 43 11.16 -14.69 -2.08
CA THR A 43 12.19 -13.74 -1.66
C THR A 43 12.18 -12.55 -2.62
N VAL A 44 12.13 -11.34 -2.09
CA VAL A 44 12.06 -10.11 -2.86
C VAL A 44 13.23 -9.19 -2.52
N SER A 45 13.71 -8.43 -3.51
CA SER A 45 14.78 -7.45 -3.31
C SER A 45 14.30 -6.18 -2.58
N GLU A 46 13.02 -5.85 -2.74
CA GLU A 46 12.40 -4.68 -2.11
C GLU A 46 10.92 -4.93 -1.82
N LYS A 47 10.37 -4.25 -0.81
CA LYS A 47 8.97 -4.38 -0.37
C LYS A 47 7.98 -4.11 -1.51
N SER A 48 8.28 -3.13 -2.36
CA SER A 48 7.40 -2.71 -3.46
C SER A 48 7.25 -3.76 -4.56
N ALA A 49 8.18 -4.71 -4.67
CA ALA A 49 8.14 -5.82 -5.62
C ALA A 49 7.36 -7.04 -5.07
N GLY A 50 6.93 -6.98 -3.82
CA GLY A 50 6.30 -8.11 -3.12
C GLY A 50 4.87 -8.40 -3.56
N TRP A 51 4.42 -9.60 -3.23
CA TRP A 51 3.03 -10.00 -3.33
C TRP A 51 2.15 -9.27 -2.33
N TRP A 52 0.95 -8.94 -2.76
CA TRP A 52 -0.07 -8.35 -1.90
C TRP A 52 -1.43 -8.99 -2.15
N ILE A 53 -2.29 -8.88 -1.15
CA ILE A 53 -3.70 -9.24 -1.25
C ILE A 53 -4.61 -8.06 -0.89
N ILE A 54 -5.83 -8.15 -1.35
CA ILE A 54 -7.01 -7.53 -0.74
C ILE A 54 -7.80 -8.71 -0.17
N PRO A 55 -8.18 -8.72 1.12
CA PRO A 55 -8.83 -9.86 1.76
C PRO A 55 -10.29 -10.05 1.31
N SER A 56 -10.55 -9.82 0.03
CA SER A 56 -11.83 -9.86 -0.68
C SER A 56 -11.69 -10.72 -1.93
N GLU A 57 -12.69 -11.50 -2.26
CA GLU A 57 -12.75 -12.26 -3.51
C GLU A 57 -13.28 -11.44 -4.71
N TYR A 58 -13.70 -10.19 -4.48
CA TYR A 58 -14.05 -9.28 -5.57
C TYR A 58 -12.80 -8.83 -6.32
N ASN A 59 -12.56 -9.45 -7.48
CA ASN A 59 -11.29 -9.37 -8.21
C ASN A 59 -11.36 -8.67 -9.58
N SER A 60 -12.40 -7.87 -9.84
CA SER A 60 -12.50 -7.13 -11.11
C SER A 60 -11.30 -6.21 -11.34
N HIS A 61 -11.14 -5.68 -12.56
CA HIS A 61 -10.11 -4.68 -12.89
C HIS A 61 -10.11 -3.46 -11.96
N GLN A 62 -11.22 -3.19 -11.26
CA GLN A 62 -11.38 -2.09 -10.29
C GLN A 62 -11.18 -2.53 -8.84
N ALA A 63 -10.74 -3.76 -8.57
CA ALA A 63 -10.62 -4.30 -7.20
C ALA A 63 -9.72 -3.45 -6.27
N ARG A 64 -8.80 -2.66 -6.81
CA ARG A 64 -7.97 -1.71 -6.02
C ARG A 64 -8.65 -0.37 -5.72
N SER A 65 -9.88 -0.16 -6.17
CA SER A 65 -10.65 1.03 -5.83
C SER A 65 -11.31 0.88 -4.47
N HIS A 66 -11.01 1.79 -3.53
CA HIS A 66 -11.63 1.79 -2.20
C HIS A 66 -13.14 1.87 -2.28
N ALA A 67 -13.69 2.75 -3.14
CA ALA A 67 -15.14 2.91 -3.30
C ALA A 67 -15.80 1.65 -3.87
N VAL A 68 -15.18 1.03 -4.88
CA VAL A 68 -15.75 -0.20 -5.47
C VAL A 68 -15.66 -1.37 -4.50
N GLN A 69 -14.59 -1.49 -3.74
CA GLN A 69 -14.48 -2.53 -2.70
C GLN A 69 -15.42 -2.28 -1.50
N GLU A 70 -15.71 -1.03 -1.17
CA GLU A 70 -16.72 -0.71 -0.15
C GLU A 70 -18.13 -1.11 -0.60
N GLU A 71 -18.44 -0.90 -1.88
CA GLU A 71 -19.74 -1.20 -2.48
C GLU A 71 -19.92 -2.69 -2.83
N SER A 72 -18.91 -3.30 -3.46
CA SER A 72 -19.01 -4.61 -4.11
C SER A 72 -18.08 -5.66 -3.50
N GLY A 73 -17.22 -5.31 -2.55
CA GLY A 73 -16.26 -6.21 -1.92
C GLY A 73 -16.95 -7.34 -1.15
N GLN A 74 -16.33 -8.53 -1.23
CA GLN A 74 -16.74 -9.75 -0.55
C GLN A 74 -15.56 -10.24 0.28
N TYR A 75 -15.51 -9.79 1.52
CA TYR A 75 -14.35 -9.95 2.39
C TYR A 75 -14.41 -11.24 3.19
N ASN A 76 -13.30 -11.96 3.24
CA ASN A 76 -13.19 -13.27 3.85
C ASN A 76 -12.20 -13.32 5.02
N ALA A 77 -11.50 -12.23 5.30
CA ALA A 77 -10.60 -12.13 6.46
C ALA A 77 -10.49 -10.70 6.98
N LEU A 78 -10.19 -10.56 8.26
CA LEU A 78 -9.70 -9.32 8.87
C LEU A 78 -8.18 -9.29 8.80
N VAL A 79 -7.60 -8.10 8.67
CA VAL A 79 -6.15 -7.89 8.49
C VAL A 79 -5.67 -6.81 9.43
N GLY A 80 -4.56 -7.01 10.12
CA GLY A 80 -3.94 -5.97 10.93
C GLY A 80 -2.49 -5.74 10.55
N ASP A 81 -2.05 -4.49 10.73
CA ASP A 81 -0.66 -4.06 10.54
C ASP A 81 -0.19 -3.29 11.77
N ILE A 82 0.95 -3.67 12.32
CA ILE A 82 1.57 -3.06 13.50
C ILE A 82 2.98 -2.64 13.10
N ASP A 83 3.15 -1.35 12.84
CA ASP A 83 4.40 -0.78 12.33
C ASP A 83 5.30 -0.17 13.42
N SER A 84 4.88 -0.22 14.69
CA SER A 84 5.60 0.39 15.82
C SER A 84 5.38 -0.38 17.12
N GLY A 85 6.17 -0.07 18.15
CA GLY A 85 5.98 -0.60 19.52
C GLY A 85 6.79 -1.86 19.85
N SER A 86 7.50 -2.47 18.88
CA SER A 86 8.33 -3.68 19.09
C SER A 86 7.66 -4.74 19.99
N ILE A 87 6.44 -5.13 19.58
CA ILE A 87 5.63 -6.07 20.35
C ILE A 87 6.13 -7.49 20.06
N GLU A 88 6.28 -8.29 21.09
CA GLU A 88 6.65 -9.69 20.97
C GLU A 88 5.51 -10.52 20.35
N ARG A 89 5.86 -11.54 19.53
CA ARG A 89 4.90 -12.37 18.84
C ARG A 89 3.84 -12.99 19.76
N HIS A 90 4.29 -13.52 20.91
CA HIS A 90 3.37 -14.16 21.87
C HIS A 90 2.36 -13.17 22.45
N ALA A 91 2.79 -11.92 22.75
CA ALA A 91 1.89 -10.89 23.27
C ALA A 91 0.83 -10.49 22.23
N LEU A 92 1.21 -10.43 20.94
CA LEU A 92 0.27 -10.22 19.85
C LEU A 92 -0.71 -11.39 19.71
N ASP A 93 -0.21 -12.62 19.76
CA ASP A 93 -1.03 -13.84 19.66
C ASP A 93 -2.03 -13.94 20.82
N GLU A 94 -1.59 -13.67 22.05
CA GLU A 94 -2.46 -13.62 23.25
C GLU A 94 -3.55 -12.55 23.12
N ALA A 95 -3.21 -11.37 22.62
CA ALA A 95 -4.17 -10.28 22.40
C ALA A 95 -5.22 -10.69 21.34
N LEU A 96 -4.80 -11.31 20.25
CA LEU A 96 -5.71 -11.82 19.21
C LEU A 96 -6.59 -12.95 19.75
N ALA A 97 -6.02 -13.89 20.51
CA ALA A 97 -6.77 -14.96 21.16
C ALA A 97 -7.80 -14.46 22.17
N ALA A 98 -7.49 -13.40 22.90
CA ALA A 98 -8.42 -12.78 23.85
C ALA A 98 -9.65 -12.18 23.14
N VAL A 99 -9.50 -11.67 21.92
CA VAL A 99 -10.60 -11.05 21.17
C VAL A 99 -11.33 -12.06 20.30
N ALA A 100 -10.60 -12.91 19.58
CA ALA A 100 -11.11 -13.80 18.55
C ALA A 100 -11.21 -15.27 19.00
N GLY A 101 -10.77 -15.60 20.22
CA GLY A 101 -10.70 -16.98 20.70
C GLY A 101 -9.62 -17.80 20.00
N ASN A 102 -9.75 -19.12 20.08
CA ASN A 102 -8.88 -20.06 19.35
C ASN A 102 -9.29 -20.19 17.88
N CYS A 103 -9.48 -19.05 17.19
CA CYS A 103 -9.76 -19.08 15.77
C CYS A 103 -8.48 -19.24 14.96
N GLU A 104 -8.67 -19.71 13.72
CA GLU A 104 -7.61 -19.77 12.74
C GLU A 104 -7.04 -18.38 12.46
N ARG A 105 -5.72 -18.25 12.47
CA ARG A 105 -5.05 -16.99 12.24
C ARG A 105 -3.59 -17.17 11.81
N LEU A 106 -3.11 -16.22 11.06
CA LEU A 106 -1.72 -16.11 10.65
C LEU A 106 -1.14 -14.80 11.15
N ILE A 107 0.02 -14.87 11.83
CA ILE A 107 0.83 -13.73 12.25
C ILE A 107 2.18 -13.86 11.55
N PHE A 108 2.72 -12.77 11.02
CA PHE A 108 4.05 -12.78 10.40
C PHE A 108 4.72 -11.42 10.45
N THR A 109 6.05 -11.42 10.44
CA THR A 109 6.84 -10.19 10.36
C THR A 109 6.71 -9.54 8.98
N THR A 110 6.59 -8.20 8.94
CA THR A 110 6.57 -7.46 7.69
C THR A 110 7.98 -7.37 7.09
N ALA A 111 8.09 -7.09 5.79
CA ALA A 111 9.36 -6.94 5.10
C ALA A 111 10.30 -5.86 5.68
N SER A 112 9.78 -4.94 6.49
CA SER A 112 10.55 -3.89 7.17
C SER A 112 10.79 -4.18 8.66
N SER A 113 10.42 -5.37 9.14
CA SER A 113 10.72 -5.81 10.52
C SER A 113 12.21 -6.09 10.68
N THR A 114 12.75 -5.74 11.84
CA THR A 114 14.11 -6.09 12.26
C THR A 114 14.08 -6.58 13.70
N LYS A 115 15.15 -7.20 14.18
CA LYS A 115 15.26 -7.66 15.59
C LYS A 115 15.05 -6.52 16.61
N ASP A 116 15.47 -5.30 16.27
CA ASP A 116 15.38 -4.14 17.13
C ASP A 116 14.08 -3.37 16.97
N ALA A 117 13.33 -3.64 15.89
CA ALA A 117 12.07 -2.97 15.57
C ALA A 117 11.09 -3.96 14.93
N LEU A 118 10.48 -4.77 15.78
CA LEU A 118 9.52 -5.78 15.36
C LEU A 118 8.27 -5.11 14.76
N ARG A 119 7.87 -5.59 13.59
CA ARG A 119 6.68 -5.13 12.87
C ARG A 119 5.90 -6.35 12.41
N TRP A 120 4.63 -6.36 12.72
CA TRP A 120 3.78 -7.52 12.52
C TRP A 120 2.62 -7.24 11.59
N ARG A 121 2.22 -8.27 10.90
CA ARG A 121 0.95 -8.34 10.22
C ARG A 121 0.23 -9.61 10.63
N PHE A 122 -1.09 -9.53 10.70
CA PHE A 122 -1.91 -10.69 10.94
C PHE A 122 -3.10 -10.74 9.98
N LEU A 123 -3.57 -11.96 9.72
CA LEU A 123 -4.79 -12.27 9.00
C LEU A 123 -5.64 -13.21 9.86
N ILE A 124 -6.94 -12.94 9.91
CA ILE A 124 -7.92 -13.76 10.64
C ILE A 124 -9.06 -14.08 9.68
N PRO A 125 -9.14 -15.31 9.13
CA PRO A 125 -10.26 -15.74 8.31
C PRO A 125 -11.58 -15.62 9.06
N THR A 126 -12.64 -15.13 8.40
CA THR A 126 -13.95 -14.98 9.02
C THR A 126 -14.89 -16.14 8.65
N ALA A 127 -15.75 -16.55 9.58
CA ALA A 127 -16.71 -17.62 9.35
C ALA A 127 -17.73 -17.29 8.26
N GLU A 128 -18.02 -16.01 8.08
CA GLU A 128 -18.92 -15.48 7.04
C GLU A 128 -18.21 -14.51 6.10
N THR A 129 -18.68 -14.41 4.85
CA THR A 129 -18.23 -13.37 3.92
C THR A 129 -18.90 -12.04 4.28
N LEU A 130 -18.11 -10.98 4.37
CA LEU A 130 -18.59 -9.64 4.74
C LEU A 130 -18.69 -8.75 3.50
N ALA A 131 -19.79 -8.04 3.36
CA ALA A 131 -19.87 -6.90 2.43
C ALA A 131 -18.86 -5.82 2.82
N GLY A 132 -18.38 -5.03 1.86
CA GLY A 132 -17.28 -4.09 2.09
C GLY A 132 -17.50 -3.11 3.24
N LEU A 133 -18.72 -2.58 3.39
CA LEU A 133 -19.06 -1.68 4.51
C LEU A 133 -19.07 -2.41 5.86
N ASP A 134 -19.60 -3.63 5.92
CA ASP A 134 -19.65 -4.41 7.16
C ASP A 134 -18.24 -4.89 7.54
N TRP A 135 -17.43 -5.24 6.55
CA TRP A 135 -16.00 -5.51 6.78
C TRP A 135 -15.28 -4.30 7.37
N ALA A 136 -15.47 -3.09 6.84
CA ALA A 136 -14.84 -1.88 7.37
C ALA A 136 -15.28 -1.59 8.81
N ARG A 137 -16.53 -1.94 9.17
CA ARG A 137 -17.03 -1.85 10.55
C ARG A 137 -16.38 -2.89 11.46
N ALA A 138 -16.30 -4.15 11.01
CA ALA A 138 -15.64 -5.23 11.74
C ALA A 138 -14.15 -4.95 11.96
N GLN A 139 -13.47 -4.50 10.91
CA GLN A 139 -12.07 -4.11 10.93
C GLN A 139 -11.82 -2.98 11.92
N THR A 140 -12.69 -1.96 11.92
CA THR A 140 -12.59 -0.83 12.85
C THR A 140 -12.86 -1.29 14.30
N ALA A 141 -13.86 -2.14 14.50
CA ALA A 141 -14.20 -2.69 15.82
C ALA A 141 -13.04 -3.51 16.40
N LEU A 142 -12.44 -4.40 15.59
CA LEU A 142 -11.29 -5.19 16.00
C LEU A 142 -10.12 -4.29 16.42
N PHE A 143 -9.79 -3.27 15.62
CA PHE A 143 -8.68 -2.36 15.90
C PHE A 143 -8.88 -1.56 17.19
N GLU A 144 -10.10 -1.11 17.44
CA GLU A 144 -10.43 -0.39 18.67
C GLU A 144 -10.32 -1.28 19.92
N ILE A 145 -10.81 -2.52 19.84
CA ILE A 145 -10.68 -3.46 20.94
C ILE A 145 -9.19 -3.74 21.22
N LEU A 146 -8.41 -4.05 20.17
CA LEU A 146 -6.98 -4.32 20.31
C LEU A 146 -6.21 -3.12 20.87
N ALA A 147 -6.54 -1.90 20.41
CA ALA A 147 -5.90 -0.68 20.92
C ALA A 147 -6.31 -0.36 22.37
N GLN A 148 -7.62 -0.46 22.70
CA GLN A 148 -8.15 -0.06 24.02
C GLN A 148 -7.83 -1.08 25.12
N GLN A 149 -7.93 -2.38 24.82
CA GLN A 149 -7.79 -3.45 25.81
C GLN A 149 -6.36 -3.99 25.91
N HIS A 150 -5.60 -3.95 24.79
CA HIS A 150 -4.27 -4.55 24.71
C HIS A 150 -3.16 -3.54 24.36
N GLY A 151 -3.50 -2.26 24.16
CA GLY A 151 -2.53 -1.21 23.87
C GLY A 151 -1.79 -1.35 22.55
N LEU A 152 -2.33 -2.12 21.58
CA LEU A 152 -1.68 -2.37 20.32
C LEU A 152 -1.76 -1.16 19.38
N PRO A 153 -0.60 -0.67 18.86
CA PRO A 153 -0.54 0.50 17.96
C PRO A 153 -0.88 0.11 16.51
N MET A 154 -2.16 -0.08 16.23
CA MET A 154 -2.67 -0.51 14.92
C MET A 154 -2.48 0.55 13.84
N ASP A 155 -2.01 0.16 12.64
CA ASP A 155 -2.07 1.05 11.48
C ASP A 155 -3.52 1.19 10.97
N LEU A 156 -4.10 2.36 11.24
CA LEU A 156 -5.49 2.66 10.92
C LEU A 156 -5.78 2.69 9.41
N SER A 157 -4.75 2.75 8.55
CA SER A 157 -4.93 2.70 7.10
C SER A 157 -5.48 1.35 6.62
N ALA A 158 -5.18 0.27 7.33
CA ALA A 158 -5.66 -1.08 7.03
C ALA A 158 -7.19 -1.27 7.22
N ARG A 159 -7.90 -0.26 7.78
CA ARG A 159 -9.37 -0.28 7.89
C ARG A 159 -10.12 0.05 6.59
N ARG A 160 -9.40 0.47 5.55
CA ARG A 160 -10.04 0.89 4.30
C ARG A 160 -10.32 -0.32 3.41
N ALA A 161 -11.55 -0.44 2.95
CA ALA A 161 -11.90 -1.39 1.90
C ALA A 161 -10.99 -1.16 0.68
N GLY A 162 -10.47 -2.22 0.08
CA GLY A 162 -9.56 -2.15 -1.06
C GLY A 162 -8.11 -1.76 -0.72
N GLN A 163 -7.79 -1.59 0.57
CA GLN A 163 -6.39 -1.44 1.00
C GLN A 163 -5.64 -2.74 0.73
N VAL A 164 -4.52 -2.63 0.00
CA VAL A 164 -3.66 -3.79 -0.21
C VAL A 164 -2.86 -4.11 1.05
N SER A 165 -2.76 -5.39 1.36
CA SER A 165 -1.94 -5.94 2.43
C SER A 165 -0.86 -6.81 1.82
N PHE A 166 0.41 -6.47 2.05
CA PHE A 166 1.51 -7.29 1.56
C PHE A 166 1.51 -8.64 2.26
N LEU A 167 1.69 -9.71 1.49
CA LEU A 167 1.91 -11.06 2.00
C LEU A 167 3.25 -11.17 2.72
N PRO A 168 3.53 -12.29 3.37
CA PRO A 168 4.84 -12.54 3.97
C PRO A 168 5.93 -12.65 2.88
N ASN A 169 6.29 -11.50 2.31
CA ASN A 169 7.39 -11.38 1.37
C ASN A 169 8.69 -11.26 2.16
N VAL A 170 9.56 -12.22 1.99
CA VAL A 170 10.85 -12.23 2.69
C VAL A 170 11.84 -11.37 1.91
N LEU A 171 12.33 -10.29 2.52
CA LEU A 171 13.47 -9.57 1.95
C LEU A 171 14.72 -10.45 2.04
N GLU A 172 15.50 -10.51 0.96
CA GLU A 172 16.75 -11.29 0.91
C GLU A 172 17.66 -10.94 2.10
N ALA A 173 17.79 -9.64 2.38
CA ALA A 173 18.62 -9.11 3.47
C ALA A 173 18.07 -9.40 4.88
N ALA A 174 16.79 -9.70 5.03
CA ALA A 174 16.11 -9.92 6.30
C ALA A 174 15.58 -11.35 6.47
N LYS A 175 16.02 -12.28 5.62
CA LYS A 175 15.55 -13.66 5.64
C LYS A 175 15.75 -14.35 6.99
N ALA A 176 16.83 -14.03 7.69
CA ALA A 176 17.13 -14.60 9.00
C ALA A 176 16.23 -14.06 10.14
N ASP A 177 15.57 -12.92 9.92
CA ASP A 177 14.71 -12.25 10.89
C ASP A 177 13.21 -12.47 10.59
N PHE A 178 12.90 -13.23 9.52
CA PHE A 178 11.52 -13.57 9.22
C PHE A 178 10.97 -14.55 10.24
N ASP A 179 9.87 -14.18 10.87
CA ASP A 179 9.16 -14.99 11.85
C ASP A 179 7.67 -15.03 11.52
N HIS A 180 7.02 -16.15 11.78
CA HIS A 180 5.60 -16.33 11.59
C HIS A 180 5.02 -17.35 12.59
N LEU A 181 3.70 -17.26 12.75
CA LEU A 181 2.90 -18.22 13.51
C LEU A 181 1.58 -18.46 12.76
N HIS A 182 1.29 -19.68 12.43
CA HIS A 182 -0.03 -20.14 12.01
C HIS A 182 -0.68 -20.86 13.18
N THR A 183 -1.86 -20.42 13.58
CA THR A 183 -2.70 -21.09 14.58
C THR A 183 -3.87 -21.71 13.83
N GLU A 184 -3.97 -23.04 13.88
CA GLU A 184 -5.10 -23.78 13.34
C GLU A 184 -6.32 -23.60 14.23
N GLY A 185 -7.52 -23.53 13.65
CA GLY A 185 -8.77 -23.41 14.38
C GLY A 185 -9.99 -23.26 13.49
N GLU A 186 -11.13 -22.94 14.09
CA GLU A 186 -12.31 -22.54 13.34
C GLU A 186 -12.15 -21.10 12.84
N PHE A 187 -12.82 -20.78 11.74
CA PHE A 187 -12.84 -19.39 11.25
C PHE A 187 -13.55 -18.46 12.24
N PHE A 188 -13.08 -17.23 12.33
CA PHE A 188 -13.52 -16.26 13.32
C PHE A 188 -15.02 -15.95 13.19
N ASP A 189 -15.78 -16.29 14.21
CA ASP A 189 -17.15 -15.83 14.41
C ASP A 189 -17.12 -14.39 15.01
N LEU A 190 -17.67 -13.45 14.30
CA LEU A 190 -17.67 -12.04 14.68
C LEU A 190 -18.54 -11.72 15.90
N SER A 191 -19.23 -12.70 16.49
CA SER A 191 -20.13 -12.51 17.62
C SER A 191 -19.49 -11.76 18.78
N THR A 192 -18.22 -11.99 19.06
CA THR A 192 -17.46 -11.34 20.14
C THR A 192 -17.24 -9.84 19.90
N ILE A 193 -17.16 -9.39 18.64
CA ILE A 193 -16.95 -7.98 18.29
C ILE A 193 -18.23 -7.27 17.81
N LYS A 194 -19.36 -7.98 17.64
CA LYS A 194 -20.65 -7.41 17.22
C LYS A 194 -21.09 -6.19 18.03
N PRO A 195 -20.96 -6.15 19.37
CA PRO A 195 -21.32 -4.96 20.14
C PRO A 195 -20.52 -3.71 19.72
N MET A 196 -19.21 -3.88 19.50
CA MET A 196 -18.35 -2.79 19.02
C MET A 196 -18.67 -2.41 17.57
N MET A 197 -18.97 -3.37 16.70
CA MET A 197 -19.43 -3.09 15.34
C MET A 197 -20.70 -2.24 15.32
N ALA A 198 -21.65 -2.51 16.22
CA ALA A 198 -22.85 -1.70 16.35
C ALA A 198 -22.55 -0.27 16.79
N MET A 199 -21.62 -0.07 17.71
CA MET A 199 -21.14 1.26 18.12
C MET A 199 -20.46 1.99 16.94
N VAL A 200 -19.60 1.30 16.18
CA VAL A 200 -18.96 1.85 14.98
C VAL A 200 -19.99 2.20 13.92
N ALA A 201 -21.04 1.37 13.73
CA ALA A 201 -22.11 1.66 12.79
C ALA A 201 -22.87 2.93 13.16
N ALA A 202 -23.14 3.15 14.46
CA ALA A 202 -23.89 4.31 14.95
C ALA A 202 -23.13 5.64 14.76
N ARG A 203 -21.80 5.65 14.92
CA ARG A 203 -20.96 6.87 14.81
C ARG A 203 -20.23 7.00 13.47
N GLY A 204 -20.26 5.98 12.62
CA GLY A 204 -19.43 5.84 11.44
C GLY A 204 -18.03 5.28 11.76
N THR A 205 -17.36 4.77 10.73
CA THR A 205 -16.02 4.16 10.85
C THR A 205 -14.90 5.18 11.13
N GLY A 206 -15.21 6.48 11.09
CA GLY A 206 -14.21 7.55 11.19
C GLY A 206 -13.28 7.62 9.97
N LEU A 207 -13.50 6.79 8.94
CA LEU A 207 -12.77 6.88 7.69
C LEU A 207 -13.21 8.13 6.92
N PRO A 208 -12.28 8.89 6.31
CA PRO A 208 -12.63 10.06 5.54
C PRO A 208 -13.55 9.66 4.38
N LYS A 209 -14.74 10.26 4.32
CA LYS A 209 -15.63 10.14 3.15
C LYS A 209 -14.94 10.85 1.99
N ARG A 210 -14.47 10.11 1.00
CA ARG A 210 -13.99 10.70 -0.25
C ARG A 210 -15.18 11.11 -1.08
N ASN A 211 -15.25 12.38 -1.46
CA ASN A 211 -16.17 12.82 -2.51
C ASN A 211 -15.83 12.04 -3.78
N LEU A 212 -16.82 11.30 -4.28
CA LEU A 212 -16.73 10.51 -5.50
C LEU A 212 -16.80 11.43 -6.73
N GLU A 213 -15.77 12.22 -6.97
CA GLU A 213 -15.54 12.75 -8.31
C GLU A 213 -14.42 11.96 -8.98
N PRO A 214 -14.62 11.52 -10.23
CA PRO A 214 -13.63 10.71 -10.95
C PRO A 214 -12.51 11.61 -11.46
N ALA A 215 -11.52 11.88 -10.61
CA ALA A 215 -10.31 12.56 -11.02
C ALA A 215 -9.26 11.53 -11.45
N PHE A 216 -9.41 10.95 -12.65
CA PHE A 216 -8.28 10.33 -13.35
C PHE A 216 -8.46 10.40 -14.86
N LYS A 217 -7.56 11.12 -15.51
CA LYS A 217 -7.36 11.06 -16.96
C LYS A 217 -6.62 9.77 -17.32
N GLU A 218 -7.07 9.17 -18.39
CA GLU A 218 -6.77 7.84 -18.96
C GLU A 218 -5.36 7.72 -19.58
N THR A 219 -4.26 7.96 -18.82
CA THR A 219 -2.91 7.96 -19.42
C THR A 219 -1.83 7.09 -18.79
N ASP A 220 -2.08 6.37 -17.70
CA ASP A 220 -1.04 5.53 -17.11
C ASP A 220 -1.25 4.03 -17.38
N ARG A 221 -0.86 3.58 -18.59
CA ARG A 221 -0.75 2.15 -18.92
C ARG A 221 0.67 1.67 -18.65
N ARG A 222 0.91 1.00 -17.53
CA ARG A 222 2.09 0.13 -17.36
C ARG A 222 1.66 -1.31 -17.56
N PRO A 223 2.33 -2.08 -18.44
CA PRO A 223 2.14 -3.52 -18.46
C PRO A 223 2.77 -4.11 -17.20
N GLY A 224 1.95 -4.60 -16.28
CA GLY A 224 2.44 -5.33 -15.11
C GLY A 224 2.89 -6.75 -15.47
N PRO A 225 3.71 -7.38 -14.62
CA PRO A 225 4.14 -8.75 -14.80
C PRO A 225 2.94 -9.69 -14.85
N SER A 226 2.99 -10.69 -15.73
CA SER A 226 1.94 -11.69 -15.83
C SER A 226 2.08 -12.72 -14.72
N LEU A 227 1.05 -12.82 -13.90
CA LEU A 227 0.90 -13.86 -12.92
C LEU A 227 0.39 -15.13 -13.60
N GLN A 228 1.03 -16.24 -13.38
CA GLN A 228 0.52 -17.55 -13.80
C GLN A 228 0.49 -18.48 -12.58
N VAL A 229 -0.66 -19.12 -12.37
CA VAL A 229 -0.75 -20.29 -11.51
C VAL A 229 -0.57 -21.51 -12.42
N ILE A 230 0.57 -22.17 -12.33
CA ILE A 230 0.88 -23.36 -13.10
C ILE A 230 0.87 -24.54 -12.14
N ASP A 231 -0.02 -25.50 -12.37
CA ASP A 231 -0.17 -26.73 -11.56
C ASP A 231 -0.36 -26.46 -10.04
N GLY A 232 -1.16 -25.45 -9.68
CA GLY A 232 -1.41 -25.10 -8.29
C GLY A 232 -0.24 -24.38 -7.60
N LYS A 233 0.85 -24.08 -8.32
CA LYS A 233 2.00 -23.34 -7.77
C LYS A 233 2.09 -21.95 -8.38
N LEU A 234 2.35 -20.95 -7.52
CA LEU A 234 2.60 -19.58 -7.94
C LEU A 234 3.93 -19.51 -8.73
N SER A 235 3.86 -19.19 -10.01
CA SER A 235 5.01 -19.07 -10.90
C SER A 235 5.24 -17.60 -11.28
N PHE A 236 6.50 -17.17 -11.28
CA PHE A 236 6.93 -15.80 -11.44
C PHE A 236 7.62 -15.57 -12.79
N ASP A 237 7.28 -14.50 -13.49
CA ASP A 237 8.08 -14.02 -14.61
C ASP A 237 9.15 -13.03 -14.13
N LEU A 238 10.38 -13.57 -13.93
CA LEU A 238 11.54 -12.81 -13.47
C LEU A 238 12.01 -11.75 -14.50
N ALA A 239 11.64 -11.88 -15.78
CA ALA A 239 12.08 -10.96 -16.82
C ALA A 239 11.35 -9.61 -16.73
N ALA A 240 10.07 -9.62 -16.33
CA ALA A 240 9.30 -8.40 -16.13
C ALA A 240 9.79 -7.62 -14.89
N ALA A 241 10.15 -8.32 -13.81
CA ALA A 241 10.69 -7.70 -12.58
C ALA A 241 12.04 -6.99 -12.83
N LYS A 242 12.89 -7.54 -13.70
CA LYS A 242 14.16 -6.90 -14.08
C LYS A 242 13.98 -5.60 -14.88
N ALA A 243 12.92 -5.49 -15.67
CA ALA A 243 12.63 -4.27 -16.43
C ALA A 243 12.14 -3.12 -15.52
N GLU A 244 11.38 -3.43 -14.47
CA GLU A 244 10.95 -2.44 -13.46
C GLU A 244 12.12 -1.96 -12.58
N GLN A 245 13.01 -2.85 -12.18
CA GLN A 245 14.22 -2.51 -11.43
C GLN A 245 15.10 -1.50 -12.17
N SER A 246 15.14 -1.54 -13.52
CA SER A 246 15.88 -0.57 -14.33
C SER A 246 15.23 0.83 -14.34
N GLN A 247 13.92 0.94 -14.14
CA GLN A 247 13.20 2.22 -14.14
C GLN A 247 13.32 2.92 -12.78
N SER A 248 13.16 2.19 -11.67
CA SER A 248 13.36 2.73 -10.32
C SER A 248 14.81 3.22 -10.13
N THR A 249 15.78 2.53 -10.71
CA THR A 249 17.18 2.94 -10.69
C THR A 249 17.42 4.25 -11.43
N LEU A 250 16.78 4.50 -12.59
CA LEU A 250 16.93 5.74 -13.35
C LEU A 250 16.33 6.94 -12.64
N ILE A 251 15.14 6.78 -12.02
CA ILE A 251 14.53 7.83 -11.20
C ILE A 251 15.39 8.13 -9.98
N ALA A 252 15.89 7.11 -9.30
CA ALA A 252 16.79 7.27 -8.16
C ALA A 252 18.12 7.96 -8.55
N GLU A 253 18.69 7.63 -9.69
CA GLU A 253 19.87 8.31 -10.24
C GLU A 253 19.55 9.78 -10.54
N PHE A 254 18.42 10.08 -11.17
CA PHE A 254 17.98 11.44 -11.44
C PHE A 254 17.81 12.24 -10.15
N ASN A 255 17.08 11.72 -9.18
CA ASN A 255 16.83 12.39 -7.91
C ASN A 255 18.11 12.61 -7.08
N ARG A 256 19.10 11.76 -7.24
CA ARG A 256 20.41 11.93 -6.59
C ARG A 256 21.25 12.99 -7.28
N ALA A 257 21.18 13.06 -8.61
CA ALA A 257 21.94 14.01 -9.43
C ALA A 257 21.30 15.41 -9.50
N THR A 258 20.01 15.52 -9.17
CA THR A 258 19.20 16.74 -9.33
C THR A 258 18.58 17.11 -8.00
N PRO A 259 19.12 18.09 -7.25
CA PRO A 259 18.60 18.49 -5.96
C PRO A 259 17.15 18.99 -6.07
N LEU A 260 16.27 18.45 -5.22
CA LEU A 260 14.84 18.82 -5.23
C LEU A 260 14.61 20.32 -5.08
N ILE A 261 15.41 21.00 -4.26
CA ILE A 261 15.33 22.43 -4.00
C ILE A 261 15.52 23.24 -5.30
N ASP A 262 16.50 22.84 -6.12
CA ASP A 262 16.79 23.50 -7.40
C ASP A 262 15.65 23.28 -8.40
N VAL A 263 15.05 22.09 -8.39
CA VAL A 263 13.92 21.76 -9.27
C VAL A 263 12.67 22.51 -8.86
N LEU A 264 12.39 22.66 -7.56
CA LEU A 264 11.28 23.47 -7.06
C LEU A 264 11.45 24.95 -7.48
N ALA A 265 12.62 25.52 -7.28
CA ALA A 265 12.91 26.90 -7.69
C ALA A 265 12.76 27.08 -9.21
N TRP A 266 13.28 26.14 -10.01
CA TRP A 266 13.11 26.12 -11.46
C TRP A 266 11.64 26.02 -11.89
N ALA A 267 10.83 25.26 -11.19
CA ALA A 267 9.40 25.09 -11.44
C ALA A 267 8.56 26.30 -10.97
N GLY A 268 9.20 27.35 -10.43
CA GLY A 268 8.53 28.58 -9.98
C GLY A 268 7.93 28.49 -8.58
N TYR A 269 8.31 27.51 -7.78
CA TYR A 269 7.98 27.50 -6.36
C TYR A 269 8.79 28.58 -5.63
N GLU A 270 8.16 29.25 -4.68
CA GLU A 270 8.80 30.27 -3.85
C GLU A 270 9.11 29.70 -2.48
N GLN A 271 10.36 29.81 -2.04
CA GLN A 271 10.80 29.36 -0.72
C GLN A 271 10.35 30.34 0.36
N ASN A 272 9.89 29.84 1.49
CA ASN A 272 9.60 30.65 2.67
C ASN A 272 10.91 31.24 3.23
N PRO A 273 11.04 32.57 3.32
CA PRO A 273 12.26 33.20 3.84
C PRO A 273 12.53 32.86 5.31
N ASP A 274 11.49 32.52 6.08
CA ASP A 274 11.60 32.19 7.51
C ASP A 274 11.79 30.69 7.78
N ASN A 275 11.45 29.83 6.80
CA ASN A 275 11.60 28.37 6.93
C ASN A 275 12.01 27.74 5.58
N PRO A 276 13.27 27.35 5.40
CA PRO A 276 13.78 26.83 4.13
C PRO A 276 13.16 25.50 3.69
N ASN A 277 12.42 24.82 4.55
CA ASN A 277 11.71 23.59 4.22
C ASN A 277 10.28 23.81 3.72
N GLU A 278 9.80 25.05 3.75
CA GLU A 278 8.45 25.41 3.31
C GLU A 278 8.50 26.17 2.00
N TRP A 279 7.58 25.83 1.10
CA TRP A 279 7.52 26.38 -0.24
C TRP A 279 6.07 26.71 -0.63
N ARG A 280 5.90 27.70 -1.49
CA ARG A 280 4.62 28.08 -2.09
C ARG A 280 4.61 27.64 -3.55
N SER A 281 3.61 26.87 -3.94
CA SER A 281 3.41 26.44 -5.31
C SER A 281 2.99 27.58 -6.23
N PRO A 282 3.48 27.62 -7.49
CA PRO A 282 3.01 28.59 -8.48
C PRO A 282 1.52 28.43 -8.84
N HIS A 283 0.92 27.29 -8.54
CA HIS A 283 -0.51 27.02 -8.74
C HIS A 283 -1.38 27.49 -7.57
N GLN A 284 -0.76 27.91 -6.47
CA GLN A 284 -1.46 28.30 -5.24
C GLN A 284 -1.82 29.77 -5.27
N THR A 285 -3.10 30.08 -5.04
CA THR A 285 -3.61 31.47 -5.01
C THR A 285 -3.52 32.11 -3.63
N SER A 286 -3.37 31.32 -2.57
CA SER A 286 -3.17 31.82 -1.21
C SER A 286 -1.71 32.23 -0.95
N GLY A 287 -1.49 33.13 -0.01
CA GLY A 287 -0.14 33.57 0.41
C GLY A 287 0.59 32.56 1.30
N SER A 288 0.03 31.37 1.58
CA SER A 288 0.62 30.39 2.49
C SER A 288 1.70 29.55 1.82
N PHE A 289 2.64 29.03 2.61
CA PHE A 289 3.67 28.07 2.19
C PHE A 289 3.23 26.66 2.57
N ALA A 290 2.45 26.02 1.68
CA ALA A 290 1.79 24.75 1.97
C ALA A 290 2.55 23.52 1.46
N THR A 291 3.66 23.69 0.76
CA THR A 291 4.52 22.60 0.26
C THR A 291 5.71 22.45 1.19
N LEU A 292 5.87 21.24 1.74
CA LEU A 292 6.93 20.91 2.71
C LEU A 292 7.97 20.00 2.06
N VAL A 293 9.24 20.34 2.19
CA VAL A 293 10.37 19.49 1.81
C VAL A 293 10.88 18.72 3.04
N ARG A 294 11.06 17.43 2.89
CA ARG A 294 11.52 16.54 3.98
C ARG A 294 12.54 15.54 3.47
N GLN A 295 13.47 15.16 4.34
CA GLN A 295 14.38 14.07 4.06
C GLN A 295 13.64 12.72 4.25
N LYS A 296 13.75 11.85 3.26
CA LYS A 296 13.26 10.47 3.30
C LYS A 296 14.24 9.59 4.08
N ALA A 297 13.81 8.37 4.44
CA ALA A 297 14.64 7.41 5.18
C ALA A 297 15.93 6.99 4.43
N ASP A 298 15.93 7.06 3.10
CA ASP A 298 17.09 6.77 2.24
C ASP A 298 18.04 7.96 2.05
N GLY A 299 17.79 9.07 2.77
CA GLY A 299 18.59 10.30 2.72
C GLY A 299 18.25 11.23 1.56
N THR A 300 17.39 10.83 0.63
CA THR A 300 16.92 11.69 -0.47
C THR A 300 15.89 12.69 0.03
N LEU A 301 15.66 13.78 -0.72
CA LEU A 301 14.60 14.73 -0.42
C LEU A 301 13.31 14.33 -1.13
N GLY A 302 12.19 14.52 -0.43
CA GLY A 302 10.85 14.45 -0.97
C GLY A 302 10.05 15.69 -0.60
N TRP A 303 8.98 15.95 -1.32
CA TRP A 303 8.07 17.04 -1.02
C TRP A 303 6.65 16.52 -0.79
N SER A 304 5.87 17.29 -0.05
CA SER A 304 4.44 17.07 0.15
C SER A 304 3.71 18.42 0.20
N SER A 305 2.61 18.55 -0.53
CA SER A 305 1.78 19.74 -0.53
C SER A 305 0.48 19.49 0.23
N MET A 306 0.13 20.42 1.11
CA MET A 306 -1.18 20.44 1.78
C MET A 306 -2.22 21.20 0.94
N SER A 307 -1.79 21.85 -0.14
CA SER A 307 -2.66 22.58 -1.06
C SER A 307 -3.21 21.67 -2.15
N GLU A 308 -4.52 21.71 -2.38
CA GLU A 308 -5.16 20.97 -3.48
C GLU A 308 -4.77 21.52 -4.87
N SER A 309 -4.19 22.71 -4.95
CA SER A 309 -3.81 23.33 -6.22
C SER A 309 -2.75 22.55 -6.98
N ASP A 310 -1.75 21.97 -6.30
CA ASP A 310 -0.75 21.09 -6.93
C ASP A 310 -1.41 19.81 -7.48
N ALA A 311 -2.27 19.18 -6.69
CA ALA A 311 -3.01 18.00 -7.12
C ALA A 311 -3.93 18.28 -8.30
N ALA A 312 -4.63 19.43 -8.27
CA ALA A 312 -5.50 19.88 -9.36
C ALA A 312 -4.73 20.18 -10.65
N ALA A 313 -3.49 20.67 -10.51
CA ALA A 313 -2.58 20.93 -11.64
C ALA A 313 -1.88 19.64 -12.15
N GLY A 314 -2.11 18.50 -11.50
CA GLY A 314 -1.49 17.22 -11.87
C GLY A 314 -0.02 17.10 -11.47
N VAL A 315 0.42 17.87 -10.47
CA VAL A 315 1.80 17.82 -9.97
C VAL A 315 1.91 16.73 -8.91
N GLY A 316 2.82 15.79 -9.12
CA GLY A 316 3.11 14.69 -8.18
C GLY A 316 2.01 13.65 -8.06
N ASN A 317 2.08 12.89 -6.97
CA ASN A 317 1.15 11.80 -6.67
C ASN A 317 0.11 12.23 -5.62
N THR A 318 -1.16 11.84 -5.82
CA THR A 318 -2.32 12.30 -5.02
C THR A 318 -2.79 11.29 -3.96
N LEU A 319 -1.95 10.38 -3.49
CA LEU A 319 -2.36 9.20 -2.71
C LEU A 319 -2.01 9.25 -1.21
N SER A 320 -1.71 10.38 -0.61
CA SER A 320 -1.47 10.47 0.83
C SER A 320 -2.71 10.95 1.59
N THR A 321 -2.97 10.34 2.75
CA THR A 321 -4.04 10.77 3.67
C THR A 321 -3.78 12.10 4.36
N ASN A 322 -2.53 12.56 4.33
CA ASN A 322 -2.07 13.72 5.08
C ASN A 322 -1.57 14.87 4.18
N CYS A 323 -1.64 14.72 2.85
CA CYS A 323 -1.29 15.78 1.91
C CYS A 323 -2.09 15.64 0.62
N ALA A 324 -2.33 16.74 -0.08
CA ALA A 324 -3.05 16.75 -1.35
C ALA A 324 -2.20 16.21 -2.50
N ALA A 325 -0.90 16.51 -2.50
CA ALA A 325 0.08 16.02 -3.47
C ALA A 325 1.43 15.75 -2.81
N HIS A 326 2.22 14.83 -3.38
CA HIS A 326 3.57 14.52 -2.90
C HIS A 326 4.42 13.91 -4.02
N GLY A 327 5.74 13.91 -3.83
CA GLY A 327 6.65 13.34 -4.80
C GLY A 327 8.13 13.58 -4.50
N ASP A 328 8.92 13.56 -5.56
CA ASP A 328 10.34 13.85 -5.55
C ASP A 328 10.74 14.81 -6.69
N ALA A 329 12.04 14.99 -6.96
CA ALA A 329 12.51 15.90 -8.00
C ALA A 329 12.08 15.45 -9.40
N PHE A 330 11.98 14.14 -9.65
CA PHE A 330 11.51 13.60 -10.92
C PHE A 330 10.05 13.98 -11.19
N ASP A 331 9.17 13.90 -10.18
CA ASP A 331 7.76 14.23 -10.33
C ASP A 331 7.55 15.72 -10.68
N ILE A 332 8.28 16.63 -10.03
CA ILE A 332 8.26 18.06 -10.38
C ILE A 332 8.78 18.30 -11.81
N TRP A 333 9.91 17.67 -12.16
CA TRP A 333 10.45 17.80 -13.51
C TRP A 333 9.49 17.27 -14.58
N VAL A 334 8.81 16.17 -14.34
CA VAL A 334 7.79 15.63 -15.26
C VAL A 334 6.62 16.58 -15.43
N ALA A 335 6.14 17.17 -14.34
CA ALA A 335 4.98 18.07 -14.35
C ALA A 335 5.25 19.39 -15.06
N PHE A 336 6.43 20.00 -14.86
CA PHE A 336 6.73 21.37 -15.31
C PHE A 336 7.55 21.44 -16.61
N ASP A 337 8.25 20.38 -17.03
CA ASP A 337 8.96 20.38 -18.31
C ASP A 337 7.97 20.18 -19.46
N PRO A 338 7.83 21.18 -20.38
CA PRO A 338 6.86 21.12 -21.48
C PRO A 338 7.04 19.89 -22.40
N LEU A 339 8.24 19.34 -22.48
CA LEU A 339 8.54 18.17 -23.29
C LEU A 339 8.05 16.85 -22.63
N ASN A 340 7.85 16.85 -21.34
CA ASN A 340 7.26 15.73 -20.62
C ASN A 340 5.74 15.82 -20.58
N ASN A 341 5.20 17.05 -20.53
CA ASN A 341 3.76 17.33 -20.50
C ASN A 341 3.00 16.54 -19.42
N GLY A 342 3.58 16.42 -18.23
CA GLY A 342 3.01 15.68 -17.10
C GLY A 342 3.02 14.15 -17.26
N ASP A 343 3.68 13.60 -18.30
CA ASP A 343 3.73 12.16 -18.60
C ASP A 343 5.05 11.54 -18.10
N SER A 344 4.98 10.75 -17.02
CA SER A 344 6.13 10.07 -16.42
C SER A 344 6.83 9.12 -17.40
N ASN A 345 6.12 8.51 -18.35
CA ASN A 345 6.73 7.63 -19.35
C ASN A 345 7.56 8.41 -20.37
N ARG A 346 7.12 9.62 -20.74
CA ARG A 346 7.93 10.54 -21.55
C ARG A 346 9.17 10.98 -20.81
N GLY A 347 9.04 11.35 -19.53
CA GLY A 347 10.15 11.68 -18.65
C GLY A 347 11.18 10.56 -18.60
N LEU A 348 10.76 9.33 -18.32
CA LEU A 348 11.63 8.15 -18.32
C LEU A 348 12.28 7.87 -19.66
N SER A 349 11.55 8.02 -20.77
CA SER A 349 12.09 7.82 -22.11
C SER A 349 13.17 8.85 -22.43
N ARG A 350 13.01 10.08 -21.96
CA ARG A 350 14.02 11.14 -22.09
C ARG A 350 15.26 10.85 -21.24
N LEU A 351 15.09 10.40 -19.98
CA LEU A 351 16.24 9.99 -19.14
C LEU A 351 17.03 8.85 -19.77
N LYS A 352 16.36 7.84 -20.33
CA LYS A 352 17.04 6.74 -21.06
C LYS A 352 17.85 7.26 -22.24
N ARG A 353 17.35 8.25 -22.97
CA ARG A 353 18.03 8.87 -24.12
C ARG A 353 19.25 9.67 -23.66
N ILE A 354 19.10 10.50 -22.62
CA ILE A 354 20.22 11.29 -22.06
C ILE A 354 21.34 10.37 -21.56
N ARG A 355 20.99 9.26 -20.88
CA ARG A 355 21.96 8.26 -20.43
C ARG A 355 22.67 7.55 -21.60
N GLY A 356 21.95 7.30 -22.71
CA GLY A 356 22.49 6.64 -23.90
C GLY A 356 23.45 7.53 -24.72
N THR A 357 23.31 8.85 -24.65
CA THR A 357 24.16 9.83 -25.33
C THR A 357 25.45 10.15 -24.58
N ASN A 358 25.54 9.77 -23.30
CA ASN A 358 26.73 9.95 -22.45
C ASN A 358 27.65 8.71 -22.42
N LYS A 359 27.48 7.76 -23.34
CA LYS A 359 28.39 6.65 -23.62
C LYS A 359 29.10 6.87 -24.95
#